data_25e2da5bc25ba2e252624974031fc297
#
_entry.id   25e2da5bc25ba2e252624974031fc297
#
_cell.length_a   1.000
_cell.length_b   1.000
_cell.length_c   1.000
_cell.angle_alpha   90.00
_cell.angle_beta   90.00
_cell.angle_gamma   90.00
#
_symmetry.space_group_name_H-M   'P 1'
#
loop_
_entity.id
_entity.type
_entity.pdbx_description
1 polymer ?
#
loop_
_entity_poly.entity_id
_entity_poly.type
_entity_poly.pdbx_seq_one_letter_code
_entity_poly.pdbx_strand_id
1 'polypeptide(L)'
;MSEQHGAQGNPFPGEPNTGHVWDNNLRELTNPPPKWWMWGLHASWIFTLAYFLAYPSIPLLSSHTKGFLHWTSMSEYRADLKEIEQVRLPYEKRIAALSATDILKDKELSDYSQRTGKVLFGDNCAACHGANGAGNVGFPVLADDDWLYGGTIDKIQESITGGRSGVMLAFAQQLSPQDIDRLAQYVLEWSAGTQAADTEGKRLFTSAGCVGCHGADGKGNQLMGSANLTDKVWRFSHEKEDIKRIIAHGVNFVTDPETRRTQMPAWGQRLSATDIKKLAIFVHELGGGK
;
A
#
# COMPACT_ATOMS: atom_id res chain seq x y z
N MET A 1 -0.92 -5.52 -55.86
CA MET A 1 0.17 -5.64 -56.86
C MET A 1 0.89 -6.94 -56.54
N SER A 2 0.55 -8.02 -57.24
CA SER A 2 1.20 -9.32 -57.11
C SER A 2 2.46 -9.29 -57.97
N GLU A 3 3.60 -9.17 -57.40
CA GLU A 3 4.87 -9.36 -58.09
C GLU A 3 4.97 -10.83 -58.50
N GLN A 4 4.88 -11.03 -59.81
CA GLN A 4 5.23 -12.30 -60.47
C GLN A 4 6.75 -12.48 -60.27
N HIS A 5 7.15 -13.31 -59.31
CA HIS A 5 8.51 -13.82 -59.27
C HIS A 5 8.66 -14.81 -60.43
N GLY A 6 9.15 -14.29 -61.57
CA GLY A 6 9.56 -15.09 -62.68
C GLY A 6 10.56 -16.16 -62.25
N ALA A 7 10.43 -17.37 -62.80
CA ALA A 7 11.34 -18.48 -62.59
C ALA A 7 12.76 -18.09 -63.07
N GLN A 8 13.49 -17.41 -62.17
CA GLN A 8 14.96 -17.31 -62.30
C GLN A 8 15.50 -18.69 -62.01
N GLY A 9 16.16 -19.32 -62.98
CA GLY A 9 16.79 -20.62 -62.79
C GLY A 9 17.71 -20.55 -61.58
N ASN A 10 17.71 -21.62 -60.76
CA ASN A 10 18.54 -21.73 -59.57
C ASN A 10 19.98 -21.31 -59.88
N PRO A 11 20.51 -20.22 -59.35
CA PRO A 11 21.86 -19.72 -59.64
C PRO A 11 22.97 -20.64 -59.09
N PHE A 12 22.60 -21.69 -58.30
CA PHE A 12 23.52 -22.66 -57.70
C PHE A 12 23.10 -24.11 -58.03
N PRO A 13 23.11 -24.50 -59.34
CA PRO A 13 22.58 -25.79 -59.78
C PRO A 13 23.41 -27.00 -59.31
N GLY A 14 24.62 -26.80 -58.76
CA GLY A 14 25.47 -27.85 -58.24
C GLY A 14 25.32 -28.14 -56.73
N GLU A 15 24.44 -27.37 -56.03
CA GLU A 15 24.23 -27.54 -54.60
C GLU A 15 22.81 -28.09 -54.32
N PRO A 16 22.68 -28.98 -53.32
CA PRO A 16 21.37 -29.45 -52.85
C PRO A 16 20.62 -28.38 -52.10
N ASN A 17 19.91 -27.51 -52.82
CA ASN A 17 19.13 -26.38 -52.24
C ASN A 17 17.65 -26.48 -52.69
N THR A 18 16.78 -25.69 -52.04
CA THR A 18 15.33 -25.67 -52.29
C THR A 18 14.95 -24.92 -53.58
N GLY A 19 15.91 -24.25 -54.25
CA GLY A 19 15.66 -23.34 -55.38
C GLY A 19 15.27 -21.91 -54.96
N HIS A 20 15.00 -21.67 -53.70
CA HIS A 20 14.75 -20.33 -53.17
C HIS A 20 16.06 -19.60 -52.84
N VAL A 21 16.24 -18.42 -53.40
CA VAL A 21 17.42 -17.58 -53.17
C VAL A 21 16.95 -16.18 -52.80
N TRP A 22 17.47 -15.65 -51.67
CA TRP A 22 17.26 -14.29 -51.22
C TRP A 22 18.59 -13.52 -51.32
N ASP A 23 18.51 -12.22 -51.52
CA ASP A 23 19.67 -11.32 -51.56
C ASP A 23 20.82 -11.81 -52.46
N ASN A 24 20.49 -12.54 -53.55
CA ASN A 24 21.38 -13.12 -54.55
C ASN A 24 22.32 -14.24 -54.05
N ASN A 25 22.45 -14.48 -52.77
CA ASN A 25 23.41 -15.47 -52.24
C ASN A 25 22.88 -16.26 -51.01
N LEU A 26 21.84 -15.80 -50.36
CA LEU A 26 21.25 -16.51 -49.21
C LEU A 26 20.29 -17.58 -49.72
N ARG A 27 20.52 -18.84 -49.37
CA ARG A 27 19.72 -19.97 -49.84
C ARG A 27 19.56 -21.07 -48.79
N GLU A 28 18.48 -21.79 -48.86
CA GLU A 28 18.23 -22.95 -48.01
C GLU A 28 18.83 -24.21 -48.66
N LEU A 29 19.61 -24.96 -47.88
CA LEU A 29 20.15 -26.23 -48.29
C LEU A 29 19.16 -27.36 -47.92
N THR A 30 19.06 -28.40 -48.77
CA THR A 30 18.22 -29.61 -48.57
C THR A 30 18.93 -30.72 -47.78
N ASN A 31 19.90 -30.35 -46.93
CA ASN A 31 20.60 -31.32 -46.10
C ASN A 31 19.64 -32.00 -45.11
N PRO A 32 19.69 -33.31 -44.93
CA PRO A 32 18.88 -34.00 -43.96
C PRO A 32 19.21 -33.48 -42.54
N PRO A 33 18.21 -33.29 -41.67
CA PRO A 33 18.44 -32.88 -40.31
C PRO A 33 19.33 -33.89 -39.57
N PRO A 34 20.19 -33.45 -38.62
CA PRO A 34 20.99 -34.34 -37.82
C PRO A 34 20.12 -35.34 -37.05
N LYS A 35 20.57 -36.58 -36.93
CA LYS A 35 19.81 -37.66 -36.25
C LYS A 35 19.42 -37.30 -34.82
N TRP A 36 20.32 -36.66 -34.08
CA TRP A 36 20.04 -36.23 -32.72
C TRP A 36 18.86 -35.23 -32.65
N TRP A 37 18.78 -34.34 -33.62
CA TRP A 37 17.68 -33.37 -33.73
C TRP A 37 16.35 -34.09 -34.02
N MET A 38 16.33 -35.05 -34.93
CA MET A 38 15.13 -35.86 -35.23
C MET A 38 14.66 -36.64 -33.99
N TRP A 39 15.62 -37.23 -33.21
CA TRP A 39 15.28 -37.88 -31.95
C TRP A 39 14.68 -36.88 -30.93
N GLY A 40 15.24 -35.70 -30.81
CA GLY A 40 14.67 -34.62 -29.98
C GLY A 40 13.26 -34.23 -30.40
N LEU A 41 13.01 -34.09 -31.71
CA LEU A 41 11.71 -33.79 -32.24
C LEU A 41 10.68 -34.89 -31.92
N HIS A 42 11.03 -36.18 -32.13
CA HIS A 42 10.12 -37.28 -31.81
C HIS A 42 9.88 -37.39 -30.30
N ALA A 43 10.89 -37.20 -29.49
CA ALA A 43 10.74 -37.14 -28.02
C ALA A 43 9.78 -36.02 -27.56
N SER A 44 9.88 -34.84 -28.18
CA SER A 44 8.96 -33.73 -27.87
C SER A 44 7.50 -34.02 -28.23
N TRP A 45 7.24 -34.69 -29.35
CA TRP A 45 5.91 -35.13 -29.71
C TRP A 45 5.34 -36.16 -28.71
N ILE A 46 6.14 -37.17 -28.33
CA ILE A 46 5.72 -38.16 -27.34
C ILE A 46 5.44 -37.47 -26.01
N PHE A 47 6.31 -36.56 -25.57
CA PHE A 47 6.10 -35.77 -24.36
C PHE A 47 4.80 -34.96 -24.43
N THR A 48 4.56 -34.25 -25.54
CA THR A 48 3.34 -33.44 -25.72
C THR A 48 2.07 -34.28 -25.64
N LEU A 49 2.06 -35.45 -26.30
CA LEU A 49 0.91 -36.36 -26.23
C LEU A 49 0.69 -36.89 -24.79
N ALA A 50 1.76 -37.30 -24.12
CA ALA A 50 1.69 -37.75 -22.72
C ALA A 50 1.18 -36.61 -21.80
N TYR A 51 1.67 -35.39 -22.01
CA TYR A 51 1.22 -34.22 -21.26
C TYR A 51 -0.28 -33.93 -21.46
N PHE A 52 -0.78 -33.97 -22.69
CA PHE A 52 -2.20 -33.74 -23.01
C PHE A 52 -3.12 -34.81 -22.40
N LEU A 53 -2.65 -36.02 -22.26
CA LEU A 53 -3.40 -37.09 -21.56
C LEU A 53 -3.34 -36.90 -20.03
N ALA A 54 -2.24 -36.42 -19.49
CA ALA A 54 -2.03 -36.27 -18.06
C ALA A 54 -2.71 -35.03 -17.47
N TYR A 55 -2.63 -33.89 -18.16
CA TYR A 55 -3.05 -32.59 -17.67
C TYR A 55 -4.24 -32.00 -18.41
N PRO A 56 -4.97 -31.01 -17.84
CA PRO A 56 -5.98 -30.25 -18.55
C PRO A 56 -5.35 -29.53 -19.73
N SER A 57 -5.84 -29.77 -20.96
CA SER A 57 -5.14 -29.28 -22.15
C SER A 57 -6.05 -28.85 -23.29
N ILE A 58 -7.05 -29.66 -23.66
CA ILE A 58 -7.85 -29.42 -24.87
C ILE A 58 -9.12 -28.65 -24.48
N PRO A 59 -9.32 -27.41 -25.01
CA PRO A 59 -10.56 -26.68 -24.81
C PRO A 59 -11.72 -27.35 -25.56
N LEU A 60 -12.87 -27.48 -24.88
CA LEU A 60 -14.14 -27.93 -25.43
C LEU A 60 -15.13 -26.73 -25.44
N LEU A 61 -16.30 -26.87 -26.03
CA LEU A 61 -17.28 -25.76 -26.16
C LEU A 61 -17.68 -25.13 -24.83
N SER A 62 -17.80 -25.91 -23.77
CA SER A 62 -18.20 -25.44 -22.43
C SER A 62 -17.27 -25.88 -21.30
N SER A 63 -16.17 -26.55 -21.62
CA SER A 63 -15.24 -27.12 -20.65
C SER A 63 -13.86 -27.37 -21.27
N HIS A 64 -13.06 -28.23 -20.62
CA HIS A 64 -11.76 -28.69 -21.13
C HIS A 64 -11.53 -30.14 -20.68
N THR A 65 -10.60 -30.83 -21.33
CA THR A 65 -10.18 -32.17 -20.89
C THR A 65 -9.51 -32.06 -19.51
N LYS A 66 -9.88 -32.94 -18.58
CA LYS A 66 -9.36 -32.87 -17.20
C LYS A 66 -7.99 -33.55 -17.02
N GLY A 67 -7.60 -34.37 -17.97
CA GLY A 67 -6.43 -35.24 -17.84
C GLY A 67 -6.60 -36.32 -16.77
N PHE A 68 -5.81 -37.39 -16.82
CA PHE A 68 -5.93 -38.49 -15.84
C PHE A 68 -5.35 -38.15 -14.46
N LEU A 69 -4.48 -37.14 -14.36
CA LEU A 69 -3.94 -36.67 -13.07
C LEU A 69 -4.95 -35.79 -12.29
N HIS A 70 -6.05 -35.37 -12.92
CA HIS A 70 -7.06 -34.48 -12.34
C HIS A 70 -6.45 -33.21 -11.71
N TRP A 71 -5.24 -32.84 -12.14
CA TRP A 71 -4.55 -31.67 -11.66
C TRP A 71 -5.27 -30.38 -12.07
N THR A 72 -5.36 -29.41 -11.18
CA THR A 72 -5.77 -28.05 -11.47
C THR A 72 -4.90 -27.07 -10.68
N SER A 73 -4.61 -25.91 -11.25
CA SER A 73 -3.90 -24.83 -10.53
C SER A 73 -4.60 -24.43 -9.23
N MET A 74 -5.93 -24.51 -9.21
CA MET A 74 -6.71 -24.21 -8.02
C MET A 74 -6.57 -25.29 -6.93
N SER A 75 -6.44 -26.58 -7.30
CA SER A 75 -6.22 -27.65 -6.32
C SER A 75 -4.84 -27.58 -5.70
N GLU A 76 -3.82 -27.28 -6.51
CA GLU A 76 -2.46 -27.05 -6.06
C GLU A 76 -2.39 -25.83 -5.12
N TYR A 77 -2.92 -24.68 -5.55
CA TYR A 77 -3.00 -23.47 -4.73
C TYR A 77 -3.66 -23.73 -3.36
N ARG A 78 -4.76 -24.51 -3.32
CA ARG A 78 -5.41 -24.85 -2.05
C ARG A 78 -4.58 -25.78 -1.18
N ALA A 79 -3.82 -26.68 -1.79
CA ALA A 79 -2.90 -27.55 -1.05
C ALA A 79 -1.75 -26.75 -0.43
N ASP A 80 -1.14 -25.84 -1.20
CA ASP A 80 -0.08 -24.95 -0.73
C ASP A 80 -0.57 -24.00 0.37
N LEU A 81 -1.77 -23.42 0.21
CA LEU A 81 -2.38 -22.61 1.27
C LEU A 81 -2.54 -23.40 2.57
N LYS A 82 -3.02 -24.64 2.49
CA LYS A 82 -3.20 -25.49 3.68
C LYS A 82 -1.87 -25.79 4.36
N GLU A 83 -0.81 -26.03 3.60
CA GLU A 83 0.53 -26.22 4.16
C GLU A 83 1.02 -24.95 4.88
N ILE A 84 0.90 -23.79 4.23
CA ILE A 84 1.26 -22.50 4.84
C ILE A 84 0.44 -22.24 6.11
N GLU A 85 -0.87 -22.52 6.09
CA GLU A 85 -1.73 -22.38 7.26
C GLU A 85 -1.27 -23.26 8.42
N GLN A 86 -0.85 -24.50 8.17
CA GLN A 86 -0.33 -25.39 9.21
C GLN A 86 0.93 -24.85 9.86
N VAL A 87 1.85 -24.28 9.06
CA VAL A 87 3.09 -23.66 9.56
C VAL A 87 2.77 -22.40 10.40
N ARG A 88 1.79 -21.62 10.01
CA ARG A 88 1.40 -20.38 10.69
C ARG A 88 0.56 -20.62 11.95
N LEU A 89 -0.21 -21.68 11.99
CA LEU A 89 -1.20 -21.96 13.03
C LEU A 89 -0.67 -21.86 14.47
N PRO A 90 0.52 -22.36 14.84
CA PRO A 90 1.05 -22.21 16.19
C PRO A 90 1.26 -20.75 16.59
N TYR A 91 1.78 -19.91 15.68
CA TYR A 91 1.96 -18.48 15.91
C TYR A 91 0.64 -17.75 16.04
N GLU A 92 -0.30 -17.99 15.10
CA GLU A 92 -1.62 -17.34 15.09
C GLU A 92 -2.41 -17.67 16.38
N LYS A 93 -2.33 -18.90 16.89
CA LYS A 93 -2.96 -19.28 18.16
C LYS A 93 -2.37 -18.53 19.36
N ARG A 94 -1.05 -18.38 19.42
CA ARG A 94 -0.37 -17.63 20.49
C ARG A 94 -0.73 -16.14 20.41
N ILE A 95 -0.71 -15.54 19.23
CA ILE A 95 -1.10 -14.13 19.00
C ILE A 95 -2.56 -13.90 19.38
N ALA A 96 -3.46 -14.83 19.08
CA ALA A 96 -4.87 -14.72 19.48
C ALA A 96 -5.04 -14.63 20.99
N ALA A 97 -4.27 -15.41 21.74
CA ALA A 97 -4.37 -15.53 23.19
C ALA A 97 -3.70 -14.37 23.97
N LEU A 98 -2.72 -13.70 23.40
CA LEU A 98 -1.91 -12.68 24.09
C LEU A 98 -2.37 -11.26 23.74
N SER A 99 -2.06 -10.30 24.65
CA SER A 99 -2.18 -8.87 24.35
C SER A 99 -1.08 -8.44 23.36
N ALA A 100 -1.30 -7.32 22.64
CA ALA A 100 -0.27 -6.78 21.75
C ALA A 100 1.01 -6.41 22.53
N THR A 101 0.87 -5.90 23.75
CA THR A 101 1.98 -5.59 24.66
C THR A 101 2.81 -6.82 25.05
N ASP A 102 2.13 -7.97 25.27
CA ASP A 102 2.85 -9.21 25.63
C ASP A 102 3.51 -9.83 24.40
N ILE A 103 2.92 -9.68 23.22
CA ILE A 103 3.54 -10.11 21.95
C ILE A 103 4.84 -9.34 21.69
N LEU A 104 4.90 -8.03 21.98
CA LEU A 104 6.12 -7.21 21.83
C LEU A 104 7.28 -7.73 22.72
N LYS A 105 6.97 -8.31 23.89
CA LYS A 105 7.99 -8.86 24.81
C LYS A 105 8.51 -10.24 24.35
N ASP A 106 7.76 -10.96 23.52
CA ASP A 106 8.15 -12.24 22.96
C ASP A 106 8.80 -12.00 21.59
N LYS A 107 10.14 -12.12 21.56
CA LYS A 107 10.90 -11.82 20.33
C LYS A 107 10.44 -12.64 19.13
N GLU A 108 10.13 -13.92 19.30
CA GLU A 108 9.69 -14.78 18.19
C GLU A 108 8.35 -14.33 17.61
N LEU A 109 7.37 -14.02 18.49
CA LEU A 109 6.06 -13.54 18.08
C LEU A 109 6.10 -12.12 17.51
N SER A 110 6.95 -11.25 18.07
CA SER A 110 7.17 -9.90 17.55
C SER A 110 7.77 -9.96 16.14
N ASP A 111 8.84 -10.74 15.93
CA ASP A 111 9.47 -10.91 14.62
C ASP A 111 8.47 -11.49 13.58
N TYR A 112 7.66 -12.49 13.96
CA TYR A 112 6.61 -13.04 13.12
C TYR A 112 5.54 -11.99 12.79
N SER A 113 5.09 -11.24 13.80
CA SER A 113 4.06 -10.21 13.64
C SER A 113 4.52 -9.05 12.75
N GLN A 114 5.77 -8.63 12.88
CA GLN A 114 6.37 -7.59 12.02
C GLN A 114 6.40 -8.03 10.56
N ARG A 115 6.87 -9.26 10.27
CA ARG A 115 6.95 -9.77 8.89
C ARG A 115 5.58 -9.91 8.25
N THR A 116 4.62 -10.49 8.96
CA THR A 116 3.25 -10.66 8.46
C THR A 116 2.47 -9.36 8.45
N GLY A 117 2.67 -8.51 9.47
CA GLY A 117 2.10 -7.15 9.54
C GLY A 117 2.57 -6.25 8.41
N LYS A 118 3.83 -6.38 7.96
CA LYS A 118 4.34 -5.65 6.79
C LYS A 118 3.54 -5.95 5.52
N VAL A 119 3.19 -7.22 5.29
CA VAL A 119 2.37 -7.61 4.12
C VAL A 119 0.97 -7.02 4.26
N LEU A 120 0.32 -7.22 5.42
CA LEU A 120 -1.00 -6.67 5.71
C LEU A 120 -1.03 -5.13 5.57
N PHE A 121 0.03 -4.44 5.98
CA PHE A 121 0.18 -3.00 5.84
C PHE A 121 0.28 -2.59 4.36
N GLY A 122 1.08 -3.31 3.59
CA GLY A 122 1.19 -3.11 2.14
C GLY A 122 -0.15 -3.20 1.43
N ASP A 123 -0.94 -4.22 1.77
CA ASP A 123 -2.22 -4.49 1.12
C ASP A 123 -3.34 -3.52 1.53
N ASN A 124 -3.33 -3.01 2.77
CA ASN A 124 -4.47 -2.28 3.33
C ASN A 124 -4.17 -0.83 3.73
N CYS A 125 -2.94 -0.48 4.06
CA CYS A 125 -2.60 0.78 4.72
C CYS A 125 -1.68 1.68 3.88
N ALA A 126 -0.75 1.08 3.13
CA ALA A 126 0.29 1.81 2.38
C ALA A 126 -0.26 2.76 1.32
N ALA A 127 -1.44 2.49 0.75
CA ALA A 127 -2.08 3.38 -0.23
C ALA A 127 -2.32 4.79 0.34
N CYS A 128 -2.59 4.90 1.65
CA CYS A 128 -2.78 6.16 2.34
C CYS A 128 -1.50 6.59 3.08
N HIS A 129 -0.92 5.70 3.89
CA HIS A 129 0.21 6.03 4.78
C HIS A 129 1.59 5.93 4.12
N GLY A 130 1.66 5.64 2.83
CA GLY A 130 2.93 5.44 2.12
C GLY A 130 3.61 4.11 2.46
N ALA A 131 4.59 3.73 1.66
CA ALA A 131 5.40 2.55 1.94
C ALA A 131 6.14 2.74 3.28
N ASN A 132 6.09 1.74 4.13
CA ASN A 132 6.70 1.77 5.47
C ASN A 132 6.23 2.95 6.37
N GLY A 133 5.01 3.44 6.17
CA GLY A 133 4.46 4.48 7.03
C GLY A 133 5.05 5.89 6.83
N ALA A 134 5.69 6.15 5.70
CA ALA A 134 6.32 7.44 5.39
C ALA A 134 5.32 8.62 5.25
N GLY A 135 4.02 8.32 5.26
CA GLY A 135 2.97 9.32 5.07
C GLY A 135 2.77 9.76 3.63
N ASN A 136 1.72 10.50 3.41
CA ASN A 136 1.42 11.24 2.18
C ASN A 136 0.72 12.54 2.55
N VAL A 137 0.59 13.48 1.63
CA VAL A 137 -0.14 14.74 1.89
C VAL A 137 -1.58 14.43 2.35
N GLY A 138 -1.91 14.85 3.56
CA GLY A 138 -3.20 14.59 4.20
C GLY A 138 -3.26 13.31 5.04
N PHE A 139 -2.21 12.48 5.01
CA PHE A 139 -2.13 11.25 5.79
C PHE A 139 -0.89 11.28 6.70
N PRO A 140 -1.04 10.92 7.99
CA PRO A 140 0.08 11.00 8.94
C PRO A 140 1.23 10.07 8.57
N VAL A 141 2.45 10.51 8.85
CA VAL A 141 3.62 9.66 8.97
C VAL A 141 3.39 8.74 10.18
N LEU A 142 3.77 7.48 10.08
CA LEU A 142 3.66 6.50 11.16
C LEU A 142 5.04 6.04 11.66
N ALA A 143 6.10 6.60 11.10
CA ALA A 143 7.49 6.28 11.42
C ALA A 143 8.19 7.41 12.22
N ASP A 144 7.44 8.42 12.64
CA ASP A 144 7.93 9.52 13.48
C ASP A 144 7.29 9.49 14.86
N ASP A 145 7.69 10.45 15.72
CA ASP A 145 7.24 10.57 17.11
C ASP A 145 5.94 11.37 17.25
N ASP A 146 5.36 11.90 16.16
CA ASP A 146 4.16 12.73 16.20
C ASP A 146 2.88 11.89 16.09
N TRP A 147 2.26 11.66 17.22
CA TRP A 147 1.05 10.84 17.33
C TRP A 147 -0.17 11.66 17.74
N LEU A 148 -1.13 11.81 16.83
CA LEU A 148 -2.39 12.52 17.10
C LEU A 148 -3.24 11.88 18.19
N TYR A 149 -3.23 10.54 18.30
CA TYR A 149 -4.05 9.77 19.23
C TYR A 149 -3.22 8.91 20.19
N GLY A 150 -1.91 9.13 20.25
CA GLY A 150 -0.96 8.38 21.05
C GLY A 150 -0.30 7.23 20.29
N GLY A 151 1.00 7.04 20.57
CA GLY A 151 1.88 6.05 19.95
C GLY A 151 2.06 4.77 20.74
N THR A 152 1.38 4.57 21.88
CA THR A 152 1.44 3.30 22.58
C THR A 152 0.78 2.19 21.75
N ILE A 153 1.24 0.95 21.90
CA ILE A 153 0.72 -0.19 21.14
C ILE A 153 -0.80 -0.32 21.26
N ASP A 154 -1.37 -0.04 22.43
CA ASP A 154 -2.82 -0.11 22.65
C ASP A 154 -3.57 0.99 21.90
N LYS A 155 -2.99 2.21 21.84
CA LYS A 155 -3.57 3.35 21.10
C LYS A 155 -3.47 3.16 19.60
N ILE A 156 -2.40 2.56 19.13
CA ILE A 156 -2.27 2.17 17.72
C ILE A 156 -3.32 1.10 17.37
N GLN A 157 -3.46 0.06 18.18
CA GLN A 157 -4.46 -0.98 18.01
C GLN A 157 -5.90 -0.41 18.04
N GLU A 158 -6.20 0.50 18.98
CA GLU A 158 -7.48 1.20 19.06
C GLU A 158 -7.76 1.99 17.77
N SER A 159 -6.76 2.72 17.28
CA SER A 159 -6.87 3.52 16.06
C SER A 159 -7.14 2.68 14.82
N ILE A 160 -6.48 1.53 14.68
CA ILE A 160 -6.71 0.60 13.59
C ILE A 160 -8.11 -0.02 13.70
N THR A 161 -8.50 -0.46 14.89
CA THR A 161 -9.79 -1.14 15.11
C THR A 161 -10.96 -0.22 14.84
N GLY A 162 -10.97 0.96 15.48
CA GLY A 162 -12.12 1.88 15.46
C GLY A 162 -12.09 2.92 14.34
N GLY A 163 -10.93 3.07 13.66
CA GLY A 163 -10.71 4.20 12.76
C GLY A 163 -10.60 5.53 13.51
N ARG A 164 -10.38 6.61 12.78
CA ARG A 164 -10.28 7.98 13.31
C ARG A 164 -10.93 8.99 12.36
N SER A 165 -11.69 9.91 12.96
CA SER A 165 -12.32 11.03 12.24
C SER A 165 -12.32 12.24 13.16
N GLY A 166 -11.16 12.89 13.30
CA GLY A 166 -11.05 14.13 14.08
C GLY A 166 -11.81 15.28 13.44
N VAL A 167 -12.36 16.17 14.25
CA VAL A 167 -13.13 17.34 13.79
C VAL A 167 -12.43 18.62 14.26
N MET A 168 -12.21 19.56 13.35
CA MET A 168 -11.83 20.94 13.64
C MET A 168 -12.96 21.86 13.17
N LEU A 169 -13.38 22.80 14.01
CA LEU A 169 -14.43 23.76 13.69
C LEU A 169 -14.00 24.70 12.57
N ALA A 170 -14.96 25.21 11.81
CA ALA A 170 -14.78 26.26 10.83
C ALA A 170 -14.98 27.64 11.48
N PHE A 171 -14.08 28.58 11.23
CA PHE A 171 -14.09 29.90 11.87
C PHE A 171 -14.41 31.06 10.91
N ALA A 172 -14.66 30.80 9.63
CA ALA A 172 -14.94 31.86 8.65
C ALA A 172 -16.16 32.71 8.99
N GLN A 173 -17.12 32.18 9.76
CA GLN A 173 -18.30 32.95 10.20
C GLN A 173 -18.07 33.71 11.50
N GLN A 174 -16.98 33.43 12.23
CA GLN A 174 -16.72 34.01 13.55
C GLN A 174 -15.58 35.00 13.55
N LEU A 175 -14.64 34.84 12.62
CA LEU A 175 -13.42 35.62 12.50
C LEU A 175 -13.37 36.34 11.16
N SER A 176 -12.82 37.57 11.18
CA SER A 176 -12.58 38.29 9.94
C SER A 176 -11.46 37.63 9.12
N PRO A 177 -11.40 37.84 7.78
CA PRO A 177 -10.30 37.34 6.96
C PRO A 177 -8.92 37.81 7.47
N GLN A 178 -8.84 39.01 8.06
CA GLN A 178 -7.64 39.56 8.66
C GLN A 178 -7.21 38.80 9.94
N ASP A 179 -8.17 38.44 10.77
CA ASP A 179 -7.91 37.64 11.99
C ASP A 179 -7.45 36.24 11.63
N ILE A 180 -8.07 35.61 10.60
CA ILE A 180 -7.66 34.29 10.08
C ILE A 180 -6.24 34.37 9.51
N ASP A 181 -5.91 35.41 8.75
CA ASP A 181 -4.56 35.63 8.22
C ASP A 181 -3.51 35.77 9.33
N ARG A 182 -3.86 36.51 10.38
CA ARG A 182 -3.00 36.71 11.55
C ARG A 182 -2.83 35.43 12.37
N LEU A 183 -3.91 34.65 12.57
CA LEU A 183 -3.83 33.35 13.23
C LEU A 183 -2.97 32.36 12.45
N ALA A 184 -3.11 32.33 11.12
CA ALA A 184 -2.27 31.45 10.28
C ALA A 184 -0.79 31.83 10.40
N GLN A 185 -0.46 33.12 10.40
CA GLN A 185 0.90 33.62 10.60
C GLN A 185 1.42 33.24 11.99
N TYR A 186 0.61 33.41 13.03
CA TYR A 186 0.95 33.04 14.41
C TYR A 186 1.28 31.54 14.55
N VAL A 187 0.46 30.66 13.98
CA VAL A 187 0.68 29.22 13.99
C VAL A 187 1.93 28.85 13.21
N LEU A 188 2.16 29.48 12.06
CA LEU A 188 3.36 29.24 11.23
C LEU A 188 4.66 29.62 11.96
N GLU A 189 4.67 30.76 12.63
CA GLU A 189 5.80 31.20 13.45
C GLU A 189 6.03 30.30 14.67
N TRP A 190 4.94 29.85 15.26
CA TRP A 190 5.00 28.94 16.42
C TRP A 190 5.61 27.58 16.03
N SER A 191 5.21 27.03 14.89
CA SER A 191 5.77 25.78 14.36
C SER A 191 7.25 25.90 13.94
N ALA A 192 7.71 27.09 13.60
CA ALA A 192 9.10 27.35 13.31
C ALA A 192 10.00 27.42 14.56
N GLY A 193 9.40 27.34 15.77
CA GLY A 193 10.10 27.43 17.05
C GLY A 193 10.46 28.87 17.45
N THR A 194 10.01 29.87 16.69
CA THR A 194 10.05 31.26 17.10
C THR A 194 8.93 31.45 18.11
N GLN A 195 9.28 31.77 19.37
CA GLN A 195 8.24 32.25 20.28
C GLN A 195 7.61 33.47 19.61
N ALA A 196 6.40 33.27 19.09
CA ALA A 196 5.72 34.32 18.37
C ALA A 196 5.59 35.54 19.26
N ALA A 197 6.32 36.57 18.94
CA ALA A 197 6.20 37.87 19.60
C ALA A 197 4.83 38.53 19.31
N ASP A 198 4.01 37.93 18.45
CA ASP A 198 2.67 38.39 18.09
C ASP A 198 1.69 38.15 19.25
N THR A 199 1.62 39.12 20.14
CA THR A 199 0.67 39.15 21.26
C THR A 199 -0.78 39.13 20.78
N GLU A 200 -1.07 39.71 19.63
CA GLU A 200 -2.42 39.74 19.05
C GLU A 200 -2.81 38.39 18.46
N GLY A 201 -1.91 37.68 17.74
CA GLY A 201 -2.15 36.31 17.31
C GLY A 201 -2.42 35.37 18.48
N LYS A 202 -1.65 35.50 19.58
CA LYS A 202 -1.88 34.75 20.83
C LYS A 202 -3.24 35.10 21.45
N ARG A 203 -3.62 36.38 21.48
CA ARG A 203 -4.92 36.82 21.98
C ARG A 203 -6.06 36.21 21.17
N LEU A 204 -5.98 36.24 19.84
CA LEU A 204 -6.95 35.65 18.93
C LEU A 204 -7.03 34.12 19.12
N PHE A 205 -5.90 33.43 19.22
CA PHE A 205 -5.84 31.97 19.47
C PHE A 205 -6.57 31.59 20.76
N THR A 206 -6.44 32.43 21.79
CA THR A 206 -7.13 32.21 23.08
C THR A 206 -8.61 32.58 23.00
N SER A 207 -8.95 33.77 22.46
CA SER A 207 -10.32 34.27 22.43
C SER A 207 -11.23 33.51 21.45
N ALA A 208 -10.70 32.97 20.36
CA ALA A 208 -11.42 32.11 19.43
C ALA A 208 -11.61 30.67 19.94
N GLY A 209 -11.01 30.33 21.09
CA GLY A 209 -11.18 29.01 21.70
C GLY A 209 -10.26 27.91 21.17
N CYS A 210 -9.25 28.24 20.36
CA CYS A 210 -8.29 27.25 19.80
C CYS A 210 -7.54 26.48 20.90
N VAL A 211 -7.29 27.14 22.04
CA VAL A 211 -6.64 26.54 23.23
C VAL A 211 -7.40 25.32 23.77
N GLY A 212 -8.73 25.24 23.57
CA GLY A 212 -9.54 24.12 24.06
C GLY A 212 -9.16 22.77 23.44
N CYS A 213 -8.73 22.79 22.19
CA CYS A 213 -8.28 21.59 21.49
C CYS A 213 -6.76 21.51 21.39
N HIS A 214 -6.10 22.61 21.02
CA HIS A 214 -4.66 22.61 20.76
C HIS A 214 -3.78 22.86 21.99
N GLY A 215 -4.39 23.16 23.16
CA GLY A 215 -3.68 23.50 24.37
C GLY A 215 -3.19 24.96 24.39
N ALA A 216 -2.96 25.49 25.59
CA ALA A 216 -2.39 26.84 25.73
C ALA A 216 -0.92 26.90 25.30
N ASP A 217 -0.25 25.77 25.30
CA ASP A 217 1.13 25.56 24.83
C ASP A 217 1.21 25.11 23.35
N GLY A 218 0.06 24.93 22.68
CA GLY A 218 -0.03 24.52 21.27
C GLY A 218 0.34 23.07 20.99
N LYS A 219 0.62 22.25 21.99
CA LYS A 219 1.11 20.87 21.82
C LYS A 219 0.02 19.86 21.44
N GLY A 220 -1.21 20.32 21.27
CA GLY A 220 -2.33 19.45 20.93
C GLY A 220 -2.87 18.63 22.11
N ASN A 221 -3.78 17.74 21.82
CA ASN A 221 -4.40 16.84 22.80
C ASN A 221 -4.68 15.48 22.16
N GLN A 222 -3.94 14.46 22.54
CA GLN A 222 -4.06 13.10 22.00
C GLN A 222 -5.41 12.44 22.32
N LEU A 223 -6.14 12.87 23.34
CA LEU A 223 -7.49 12.35 23.61
C LEU A 223 -8.49 12.81 22.56
N MET A 224 -8.26 13.98 21.98
CA MET A 224 -9.12 14.58 20.93
C MET A 224 -8.56 14.41 19.53
N GLY A 225 -7.30 14.02 19.40
CA GLY A 225 -6.60 13.92 18.13
C GLY A 225 -6.31 15.28 17.49
N SER A 226 -6.13 16.32 18.33
CA SER A 226 -5.76 17.65 17.87
C SER A 226 -4.24 17.78 17.73
N ALA A 227 -3.81 18.35 16.61
CA ALA A 227 -2.40 18.41 16.23
C ALA A 227 -1.57 19.31 17.18
N ASN A 228 -0.32 18.94 17.39
CA ASN A 228 0.72 19.81 17.88
C ASN A 228 0.99 20.92 16.83
N LEU A 229 0.95 22.18 17.23
CA LEU A 229 1.17 23.35 16.39
C LEU A 229 2.57 23.97 16.58
N THR A 230 3.41 23.35 17.42
CA THR A 230 4.71 23.89 17.82
C THR A 230 5.89 23.13 17.21
N ASP A 231 5.62 22.15 16.35
CA ASP A 231 6.63 21.36 15.63
C ASP A 231 6.58 21.62 14.12
N LYS A 232 7.45 20.92 13.40
CA LYS A 232 7.56 21.02 11.92
C LYS A 232 6.83 19.89 11.20
N VAL A 233 6.04 19.08 11.91
CA VAL A 233 5.30 17.97 11.31
C VAL A 233 3.93 18.44 10.86
N TRP A 234 3.74 18.50 9.57
CA TRP A 234 2.51 19.02 8.95
C TRP A 234 1.77 17.91 8.24
N ARG A 235 0.55 17.64 8.68
CA ARG A 235 -0.31 16.65 8.01
C ARG A 235 -0.74 17.08 6.60
N PHE A 236 -0.99 18.38 6.41
CA PHE A 236 -1.48 18.90 5.13
C PHE A 236 -0.39 19.68 4.42
N SER A 237 -0.25 20.94 4.75
CA SER A 237 0.75 21.83 4.15
C SER A 237 1.18 22.86 5.19
N HIS A 238 2.42 23.28 5.10
CA HIS A 238 2.98 24.40 5.88
C HIS A 238 2.82 25.76 5.19
N GLU A 239 2.17 25.79 4.02
CA GLU A 239 1.88 27.04 3.32
C GLU A 239 0.82 27.84 4.06
N LYS A 240 1.08 29.13 4.24
CA LYS A 240 0.17 30.02 4.98
C LYS A 240 -1.28 29.98 4.47
N GLU A 241 -1.45 29.93 3.15
CA GLU A 241 -2.79 29.90 2.54
C GLU A 241 -3.56 28.59 2.86
N ASP A 242 -2.87 27.47 2.94
CA ASP A 242 -3.50 26.22 3.37
C ASP A 242 -3.87 26.26 4.85
N ILE A 243 -3.05 26.85 5.70
CA ILE A 243 -3.36 27.06 7.13
C ILE A 243 -4.58 27.95 7.27
N LYS A 244 -4.67 29.06 6.52
CA LYS A 244 -5.84 29.95 6.47
C LYS A 244 -7.09 29.17 6.08
N ARG A 245 -6.99 28.35 5.04
CA ARG A 245 -8.12 27.52 4.58
C ARG A 245 -8.58 26.54 5.66
N ILE A 246 -7.65 25.91 6.37
CA ILE A 246 -7.99 24.97 7.46
C ILE A 246 -8.66 25.72 8.61
N ILE A 247 -8.19 26.91 8.98
CA ILE A 247 -8.81 27.72 10.02
C ILE A 247 -10.21 28.18 9.56
N ALA A 248 -10.35 28.63 8.32
CA ALA A 248 -11.62 29.13 7.80
C ALA A 248 -12.70 28.03 7.73
N HIS A 249 -12.36 26.86 7.15
CA HIS A 249 -13.31 25.83 6.77
C HIS A 249 -13.26 24.57 7.65
N GLY A 250 -12.29 24.46 8.54
CA GLY A 250 -12.12 23.35 9.47
C GLY A 250 -11.72 22.03 8.79
N VAL A 251 -11.78 20.98 9.59
CA VAL A 251 -11.56 19.59 9.15
C VAL A 251 -12.78 18.77 9.57
N ASN A 252 -13.36 18.02 8.64
CA ASN A 252 -14.58 17.23 8.86
C ASN A 252 -15.74 18.01 9.48
N PHE A 253 -15.81 19.32 9.29
CA PHE A 253 -16.88 20.16 9.81
C PHE A 253 -18.09 20.05 8.88
N VAL A 254 -19.13 19.35 9.31
CA VAL A 254 -20.21 18.82 8.45
C VAL A 254 -20.99 19.92 7.74
N THR A 255 -21.13 21.09 8.36
CA THR A 255 -21.92 22.22 7.84
C THR A 255 -21.15 23.12 6.88
N ASP A 256 -19.83 22.94 6.74
CA ASP A 256 -19.02 23.69 5.80
C ASP A 256 -18.71 22.84 4.55
N PRO A 257 -19.18 23.25 3.35
CA PRO A 257 -18.95 22.49 2.13
C PRO A 257 -17.48 22.48 1.68
N GLU A 258 -16.69 23.47 2.12
CA GLU A 258 -15.26 23.60 1.79
C GLU A 258 -14.34 22.92 2.83
N THR A 259 -14.93 22.32 3.87
CA THR A 259 -14.17 21.62 4.91
C THR A 259 -13.29 20.54 4.32
N ARG A 260 -12.06 20.42 4.83
CA ARG A 260 -11.18 19.32 4.43
C ARG A 260 -11.67 18.01 5.02
N ARG A 261 -11.99 17.07 4.17
CA ARG A 261 -12.43 15.73 4.60
C ARG A 261 -11.23 14.81 4.76
N THR A 262 -11.14 14.15 5.91
CA THR A 262 -10.09 13.19 6.25
C THR A 262 -10.62 12.15 7.22
N GLN A 263 -10.42 10.88 6.91
CA GLN A 263 -10.92 9.78 7.72
C GLN A 263 -9.98 8.58 7.60
N MET A 264 -9.63 8.00 8.72
CA MET A 264 -9.10 6.65 8.79
C MET A 264 -10.28 5.69 8.99
N PRO A 265 -10.55 4.75 8.07
CA PRO A 265 -11.66 3.81 8.23
C PRO A 265 -11.41 2.85 9.40
N ALA A 266 -12.50 2.35 9.99
CA ALA A 266 -12.45 1.29 10.99
C ALA A 266 -12.14 -0.05 10.33
N TRP A 267 -11.10 -0.72 10.77
CA TRP A 267 -10.68 -2.02 10.23
C TRP A 267 -11.21 -3.21 11.03
N GLY A 268 -11.78 -2.97 12.22
CA GLY A 268 -12.28 -4.04 13.09
C GLY A 268 -13.36 -4.92 12.51
N GLN A 269 -14.05 -4.47 11.44
CA GLN A 269 -15.06 -5.26 10.72
C GLN A 269 -14.51 -5.93 9.46
N ARG A 270 -13.27 -5.62 9.06
CA ARG A 270 -12.65 -6.09 7.81
C ARG A 270 -11.50 -7.06 8.05
N LEU A 271 -10.80 -6.89 9.16
CA LEU A 271 -9.63 -7.67 9.53
C LEU A 271 -9.90 -8.45 10.81
N SER A 272 -9.25 -9.60 10.96
CA SER A 272 -9.33 -10.37 12.20
C SER A 272 -8.62 -9.64 13.35
N ALA A 273 -9.00 -9.96 14.58
CA ALA A 273 -8.33 -9.39 15.77
C ALA A 273 -6.82 -9.71 15.79
N THR A 274 -6.41 -10.87 15.29
CA THR A 274 -5.00 -11.25 15.14
C THR A 274 -4.27 -10.41 14.10
N ASP A 275 -4.90 -10.13 12.96
CA ASP A 275 -4.31 -9.27 11.93
C ASP A 275 -4.15 -7.83 12.40
N ILE A 276 -5.12 -7.32 13.16
CA ILE A 276 -5.04 -5.99 13.77
C ILE A 276 -3.88 -5.92 14.78
N LYS A 277 -3.67 -6.95 15.62
CA LYS A 277 -2.52 -7.01 16.52
C LYS A 277 -1.18 -7.01 15.75
N LYS A 278 -1.07 -7.80 14.69
CA LYS A 278 0.13 -7.85 13.82
C LYS A 278 0.40 -6.50 13.16
N LEU A 279 -0.65 -5.82 12.66
CA LEU A 279 -0.55 -4.47 12.11
C LEU A 279 -0.12 -3.45 13.17
N ALA A 280 -0.69 -3.51 14.36
CA ALA A 280 -0.32 -2.60 15.46
C ALA A 280 1.15 -2.76 15.84
N ILE A 281 1.63 -3.99 15.94
CA ILE A 281 3.05 -4.29 16.21
C ILE A 281 3.94 -3.77 15.08
N PHE A 282 3.56 -4.02 13.83
CA PHE A 282 4.33 -3.50 12.68
C PHE A 282 4.43 -1.97 12.71
N VAL A 283 3.32 -1.28 12.92
CA VAL A 283 3.30 0.19 12.98
C VAL A 283 4.09 0.72 14.17
N HIS A 284 3.96 0.10 15.36
CA HIS A 284 4.73 0.47 16.56
C HIS A 284 6.24 0.38 16.32
N GLU A 285 6.69 -0.65 15.60
CA GLU A 285 8.10 -0.91 15.33
C GLU A 285 8.65 -0.15 14.10
N LEU A 286 7.86 0.74 13.48
CA LEU A 286 8.36 1.63 12.41
C LEU A 286 9.30 2.71 12.93
N GLY A 287 9.32 2.97 14.24
CA GLY A 287 10.30 3.84 14.89
C GLY A 287 9.71 4.89 15.83
N GLY A 288 8.43 5.23 15.73
CA GLY A 288 7.78 6.24 16.58
C GLY A 288 6.89 5.68 17.68
N GLY A 289 6.69 4.37 17.78
CA GLY A 289 5.88 3.72 18.82
C GLY A 289 6.54 3.77 20.21
N LYS A 290 5.74 3.93 21.26
CA LYS A 290 6.21 4.04 22.67
C LYS A 290 5.49 3.05 23.59
#